data_108460f9bf2f2f4a4ad326fcfe0d93ef
#
_entry.id   108460f9bf2f2f4a4ad326fcfe0d93ef
#
_cell.length_a   1.000
_cell.length_b   1.000
_cell.length_c   1.000
_cell.angle_alpha   90.00
_cell.angle_beta   90.00
_cell.angle_gamma   90.00
#
_symmetry.space_group_name_H-M   'P 1'
#
loop_
_entity.id
_entity.type
_entity.pdbx_description
1 polymer ?
#
loop_
_entity_poly.entity_id
_entity_poly.type
_entity_poly.pdbx_seq_one_letter_code
_entity_poly.pdbx_strand_id
1 'polypeptide(L)'
;MRTTFKVSFYLRSNYENKEGKSPVMLRVFLNGEMANFGSTKIFVDKTVWNNATSRLKGRTAEALSANAALDSISATLNNIYHKFEDDPSMSLEKIRSYFVGKDREYTTFLPVFDRFNEDIRQRVGHTISKDSLQKYNVFKKAFRRVPYP
;
A
#
# COMPACT_ATOMS: atom_id res chain seq x y z
N MET A 1 6.92 28.45 -2.69
CA MET A 1 7.06 27.52 -3.81
C MET A 1 5.85 26.60 -3.87
N ARG A 2 5.27 26.47 -5.03
CA ARG A 2 4.17 25.54 -5.22
C ARG A 2 4.69 24.10 -5.23
N THR A 3 4.21 23.29 -4.32
CA THR A 3 4.52 21.86 -4.31
C THR A 3 3.80 21.19 -5.48
N THR A 4 4.55 20.48 -6.31
CA THR A 4 3.98 19.74 -7.45
C THR A 4 3.90 18.26 -7.09
N PHE A 5 2.73 17.66 -7.32
CA PHE A 5 2.49 16.24 -7.09
C PHE A 5 1.77 15.65 -8.29
N LYS A 6 2.26 14.53 -8.78
CA LYS A 6 1.67 13.83 -9.94
C LYS A 6 1.79 12.34 -9.78
N VAL A 7 0.69 11.64 -10.07
CA VAL A 7 0.64 10.18 -10.16
C VAL A 7 0.63 9.81 -11.64
N SER A 8 1.48 8.87 -12.02
CA SER A 8 1.59 8.39 -13.39
C SER A 8 1.65 6.88 -13.45
N PHE A 9 1.09 6.31 -14.49
CA PHE A 9 1.14 4.88 -14.77
C PHE A 9 1.84 4.63 -16.10
N TYR A 10 2.56 3.52 -16.18
CA TYR A 10 3.18 3.08 -17.43
C TYR A 10 3.14 1.55 -17.53
N LEU A 11 3.18 1.06 -18.75
CA LEU A 11 3.18 -0.38 -19.00
C LEU A 11 4.62 -0.89 -19.07
N ARG A 12 4.93 -1.92 -18.30
CA ARG A 12 6.23 -2.58 -18.36
C ARG A 12 6.27 -3.55 -19.55
N SER A 13 6.51 -3.01 -20.73
CA SER A 13 6.40 -3.73 -22.00
C SER A 13 7.47 -4.82 -22.22
N ASN A 14 8.55 -4.81 -21.43
CA ASN A 14 9.60 -5.83 -21.50
C ASN A 14 9.31 -7.09 -20.68
N TYR A 15 8.17 -7.16 -20.04
CA TYR A 15 7.72 -8.31 -19.27
C TYR A 15 6.29 -8.69 -19.65
N GLU A 16 6.06 -9.97 -19.85
CA GLU A 16 4.74 -10.53 -20.07
C GLU A 16 4.52 -11.73 -19.17
N ASN A 17 3.29 -11.86 -18.65
CA ASN A 17 2.92 -13.05 -17.89
C ASN A 17 2.57 -14.20 -18.82
N LYS A 18 2.12 -15.34 -18.24
CA LYS A 18 1.74 -16.53 -19.03
C LYS A 18 0.58 -16.29 -20.01
N GLU A 19 -0.21 -15.25 -19.77
CA GLU A 19 -1.34 -14.86 -20.63
C GLU A 19 -0.94 -13.84 -21.70
N GLY A 20 0.32 -13.45 -21.76
CA GLY A 20 0.80 -12.43 -22.70
C GLY A 20 0.48 -11.01 -22.29
N LYS A 21 0.14 -10.79 -21.02
CA LYS A 21 -0.19 -9.47 -20.49
C LYS A 21 1.00 -8.87 -19.73
N SER A 22 1.11 -7.55 -19.77
CA SER A 22 2.18 -6.80 -19.10
C SER A 22 1.63 -6.06 -17.87
N PRO A 23 2.42 -5.94 -16.79
CA PRO A 23 1.97 -5.23 -15.60
C PRO A 23 1.98 -3.72 -15.80
N VAL A 24 0.98 -3.05 -15.25
CA VAL A 24 0.94 -1.60 -15.15
C VAL A 24 1.74 -1.19 -13.92
N MET A 25 2.70 -0.30 -14.13
CA MET A 25 3.60 0.19 -13.08
C MET A 25 3.17 1.58 -12.62
N LEU A 26 3.43 1.87 -11.36
CA LEU A 26 3.07 3.13 -10.72
C LEU A 26 4.33 3.98 -10.49
N ARG A 27 4.28 5.24 -10.93
CA ARG A 27 5.30 6.25 -10.63
C ARG A 27 4.64 7.46 -9.97
N VAL A 28 5.34 8.04 -9.02
CA VAL A 28 4.88 9.25 -8.33
C VAL A 28 5.96 10.32 -8.43
N PHE A 29 5.55 11.51 -8.77
CA PHE A 29 6.41 12.70 -8.88
C PHE A 29 6.07 13.67 -7.75
N LEU A 30 7.10 14.17 -7.07
CA LEU A 30 6.97 15.18 -6.03
C LEU A 30 8.09 16.21 -6.21
N ASN A 31 7.74 17.46 -6.50
CA ASN A 31 8.69 18.56 -6.64
C ASN A 31 9.84 18.28 -7.63
N GLY A 32 9.54 17.59 -8.73
CA GLY A 32 10.54 17.21 -9.72
C GLY A 32 11.28 15.92 -9.44
N GLU A 33 11.13 15.34 -8.26
CA GLU A 33 11.66 14.02 -7.93
C GLU A 33 10.66 12.93 -8.34
N MET A 34 11.18 11.79 -8.78
CA MET A 34 10.37 10.64 -9.19
C MET A 34 10.74 9.42 -8.37
N ALA A 35 9.73 8.69 -7.94
CA ALA A 35 9.90 7.37 -7.33
C ALA A 35 9.03 6.34 -8.04
N ASN A 36 9.59 5.17 -8.27
CA ASN A 36 8.85 4.03 -8.79
C ASN A 36 8.24 3.26 -7.61
N PHE A 37 6.92 3.22 -7.55
CA PHE A 37 6.19 2.53 -6.47
C PHE A 37 5.94 1.06 -6.77
N GLY A 38 6.39 0.56 -7.91
CA GLY A 38 6.28 -0.85 -8.28
C GLY A 38 5.03 -1.17 -9.09
N SER A 39 4.65 -2.43 -9.09
CA SER A 39 3.50 -2.93 -9.86
C SER A 39 2.19 -2.64 -9.15
N THR A 40 1.17 -2.22 -9.93
CA THR A 40 -0.20 -2.10 -9.44
C THR A 40 -0.90 -3.45 -9.30
N LYS A 41 -0.26 -4.54 -9.75
CA LYS A 41 -0.84 -5.88 -9.88
C LYS A 41 -1.97 -5.97 -10.92
N ILE A 42 -2.11 -4.95 -11.74
CA ILE A 42 -3.03 -4.93 -12.89
C ILE A 42 -2.22 -5.31 -14.12
N PHE A 43 -2.66 -6.35 -14.82
CA PHE A 43 -2.02 -6.84 -16.04
C PHE A 43 -2.92 -6.56 -17.22
N VAL A 44 -2.37 -5.97 -18.26
CA VAL A 44 -3.11 -5.59 -19.46
C VAL A 44 -2.37 -5.98 -20.73
N ASP A 45 -3.13 -6.17 -21.81
CA ASP A 45 -2.55 -6.40 -23.13
C ASP A 45 -1.95 -5.09 -23.66
N LYS A 46 -0.76 -5.18 -24.25
CA LYS A 46 -0.06 -4.02 -24.82
C LYS A 46 -0.89 -3.31 -25.89
N THR A 47 -1.70 -4.05 -26.63
CA THR A 47 -2.50 -3.51 -27.73
C THR A 47 -3.63 -2.59 -27.27
N VAL A 48 -4.11 -2.79 -26.04
CA VAL A 48 -5.20 -1.97 -25.47
C VAL A 48 -4.69 -0.84 -24.58
N TRP A 49 -3.39 -0.77 -24.35
CA TRP A 49 -2.82 0.30 -23.52
C TRP A 49 -2.61 1.57 -24.31
N ASN A 50 -3.05 2.70 -23.77
CA ASN A 50 -2.84 4.02 -24.35
C ASN A 50 -1.82 4.81 -23.51
N ASN A 51 -0.63 5.03 -24.08
CA ASN A 51 0.45 5.76 -23.40
C ASN A 51 0.11 7.24 -23.14
N ALA A 52 -0.69 7.84 -24.01
CA ALA A 52 -1.05 9.25 -23.89
C ALA A 52 -1.96 9.51 -22.70
N THR A 53 -2.92 8.62 -22.45
CA THR A 53 -3.87 8.75 -21.34
C THR A 53 -3.45 7.94 -20.12
N SER A 54 -2.48 7.04 -20.23
CA SER A 54 -2.08 6.07 -19.19
C SER A 54 -3.27 5.24 -18.70
N ARG A 55 -4.12 4.84 -19.64
CA ARG A 55 -5.33 4.05 -19.40
C ARG A 55 -5.55 3.06 -20.54
N LEU A 56 -6.49 2.12 -20.35
CA LEU A 56 -6.86 1.17 -21.38
C LEU A 56 -7.82 1.79 -22.38
N LYS A 57 -7.67 1.40 -23.64
CA LYS A 57 -8.56 1.79 -24.72
C LYS A 57 -9.84 0.93 -24.68
N GLY A 58 -10.93 1.47 -25.23
CA GLY A 58 -12.18 0.74 -25.39
C GLY A 58 -13.09 0.79 -24.17
N ARG A 59 -14.21 0.09 -24.29
CA ARG A 59 -15.28 0.09 -23.29
C ARG A 59 -15.65 -1.32 -22.83
N THR A 60 -14.71 -2.27 -22.94
CA THR A 60 -14.95 -3.63 -22.42
C THR A 60 -15.02 -3.61 -20.91
N ALA A 61 -15.69 -4.60 -20.31
CA ALA A 61 -15.79 -4.73 -18.87
C ALA A 61 -14.39 -4.77 -18.21
N GLU A 62 -13.44 -5.45 -18.85
CA GLU A 62 -12.05 -5.52 -18.38
C GLU A 62 -11.39 -4.13 -18.41
N ALA A 63 -11.55 -3.37 -19.49
CA ALA A 63 -10.99 -2.02 -19.60
C ALA A 63 -11.59 -1.07 -18.58
N LEU A 64 -12.89 -1.07 -18.39
CA LEU A 64 -13.57 -0.23 -17.41
C LEU A 64 -13.16 -0.58 -15.99
N SER A 65 -13.07 -1.86 -15.66
CA SER A 65 -12.65 -2.33 -14.34
C SER A 65 -11.20 -1.95 -14.04
N ALA A 66 -10.29 -2.16 -14.99
CA ALA A 66 -8.88 -1.81 -14.81
C ALA A 66 -8.70 -0.29 -14.67
N ASN A 67 -9.37 0.50 -15.50
CA ASN A 67 -9.31 1.96 -15.42
C ASN A 67 -9.88 2.48 -14.09
N ALA A 68 -10.97 1.90 -13.60
CA ALA A 68 -11.52 2.24 -12.29
C ALA A 68 -10.53 1.94 -11.16
N ALA A 69 -9.82 0.81 -11.22
CA ALA A 69 -8.79 0.45 -10.25
C ALA A 69 -7.61 1.45 -10.29
N LEU A 70 -7.17 1.86 -11.47
CA LEU A 70 -6.13 2.87 -11.62
C LEU A 70 -6.57 4.23 -11.06
N ASP A 71 -7.80 4.62 -11.31
CA ASP A 71 -8.36 5.86 -10.77
C ASP A 71 -8.45 5.81 -9.23
N SER A 72 -8.80 4.68 -8.64
CA SER A 72 -8.79 4.46 -7.19
C SER A 72 -7.39 4.62 -6.60
N ILE A 73 -6.38 4.06 -7.24
CA ILE A 73 -4.98 4.19 -6.81
C ILE A 73 -4.55 5.66 -6.83
N SER A 74 -4.86 6.36 -7.92
CA SER A 74 -4.57 7.78 -8.06
C SER A 74 -5.26 8.63 -7.00
N ALA A 75 -6.54 8.38 -6.74
CA ALA A 75 -7.30 9.06 -5.70
C ALA A 75 -6.73 8.82 -4.30
N THR A 76 -6.34 7.58 -4.00
CA THR A 76 -5.72 7.23 -2.72
C THR A 76 -4.41 7.99 -2.51
N LEU A 77 -3.55 8.04 -3.52
CA LEU A 77 -2.28 8.75 -3.45
C LEU A 77 -2.47 10.26 -3.31
N ASN A 78 -3.43 10.84 -4.04
CA ASN A 78 -3.77 12.25 -3.90
C ASN A 78 -4.28 12.58 -2.49
N ASN A 79 -5.09 11.71 -1.90
CA ASN A 79 -5.57 11.88 -0.52
C ASN A 79 -4.42 11.83 0.48
N ILE A 80 -3.46 10.93 0.30
CA ILE A 80 -2.27 10.84 1.14
C ILE A 80 -1.44 12.13 1.01
N TYR A 81 -1.24 12.61 -0.21
CA TYR A 81 -0.53 13.86 -0.47
C TYR A 81 -1.20 15.04 0.24
N HIS A 82 -2.51 15.21 0.10
CA HIS A 82 -3.24 16.29 0.74
C HIS A 82 -3.19 16.23 2.27
N LYS A 83 -3.14 15.02 2.81
CA LYS A 83 -3.01 14.84 4.27
C LYS A 83 -1.68 15.41 4.80
N PHE A 84 -0.63 15.34 4.00
CA PHE A 84 0.72 15.72 4.40
C PHE A 84 1.27 16.93 3.65
N GLU A 85 0.45 17.65 2.87
CA GLU A 85 0.95 18.74 2.03
C GLU A 85 1.61 19.87 2.83
N ASP A 86 1.18 20.09 4.07
CA ASP A 86 1.74 21.08 4.98
C ASP A 86 2.83 20.55 5.89
N ASP A 87 3.16 19.26 5.80
CA ASP A 87 4.16 18.61 6.64
C ASP A 87 5.56 18.85 6.04
N PRO A 88 6.47 19.54 6.77
CA PRO A 88 7.82 19.77 6.27
C PRO A 88 8.66 18.50 6.09
N SER A 89 8.24 17.40 6.72
CA SER A 89 8.91 16.10 6.58
C SER A 89 8.35 15.24 5.44
N MET A 90 7.43 15.78 4.64
CA MET A 90 6.85 15.05 3.52
C MET A 90 7.92 14.65 2.49
N SER A 91 7.88 13.38 2.09
CA SER A 91 8.78 12.83 1.08
C SER A 91 8.07 11.73 0.28
N LEU A 92 8.63 11.38 -0.87
CA LEU A 92 8.12 10.27 -1.68
C LEU A 92 8.13 8.97 -0.90
N GLU A 93 9.15 8.73 -0.08
CA GLU A 93 9.24 7.53 0.74
C GLU A 93 8.14 7.48 1.81
N LYS A 94 7.83 8.60 2.43
CA LYS A 94 6.73 8.71 3.40
C LYS A 94 5.39 8.41 2.75
N ILE A 95 5.13 8.98 1.57
CA ILE A 95 3.93 8.73 0.79
C ILE A 95 3.84 7.24 0.42
N ARG A 96 4.94 6.66 0.00
CA ARG A 96 5.02 5.23 -0.33
C ARG A 96 4.69 4.35 0.87
N SER A 97 5.25 4.63 2.02
CA SER A 97 5.00 3.89 3.26
C SER A 97 3.52 3.92 3.65
N TYR A 98 2.90 5.07 3.56
CA TYR A 98 1.46 5.21 3.80
C TYR A 98 0.62 4.48 2.77
N PHE A 99 1.02 4.52 1.51
CA PHE A 99 0.30 3.86 0.42
C PHE A 99 0.31 2.33 0.59
N VAL A 100 1.45 1.75 0.93
CA VAL A 100 1.53 0.30 1.16
C VAL A 100 1.02 -0.12 2.54
N GLY A 101 0.67 0.83 3.40
CA GLY A 101 0.09 0.57 4.71
C GLY A 101 1.08 0.12 5.79
N LYS A 102 2.38 0.15 5.51
CA LYS A 102 3.42 -0.27 6.46
C LYS A 102 3.37 0.49 7.76
N ASP A 103 3.30 1.82 7.69
CA ASP A 103 3.25 2.67 8.89
C ASP A 103 1.95 2.46 9.67
N ARG A 104 0.87 2.22 8.96
CA ARG A 104 -0.43 2.02 9.55
C ARG A 104 -0.51 0.72 10.35
N GLU A 105 0.02 -0.35 9.81
CA GLU A 105 0.06 -1.64 10.49
C GLU A 105 1.01 -1.62 11.70
N TYR A 106 2.13 -0.96 11.54
CA TYR A 106 3.14 -0.87 12.58
C TYR A 106 2.69 -0.03 13.77
N THR A 107 1.97 1.07 13.53
CA THR A 107 1.51 1.97 14.60
C THR A 107 0.24 1.48 15.29
N THR A 108 -0.63 0.74 14.60
CA THR A 108 -1.93 0.35 15.16
C THR A 108 -1.95 -1.04 15.79
N PHE A 109 -1.27 -2.01 15.20
CA PHE A 109 -1.40 -3.41 15.64
C PHE A 109 -0.60 -3.70 16.91
N LEU A 110 0.69 -3.37 16.94
CA LEU A 110 1.54 -3.70 18.09
C LEU A 110 1.11 -3.02 19.39
N PRO A 111 0.81 -1.71 19.42
CA PRO A 111 0.31 -1.07 20.63
C PRO A 111 -1.01 -1.63 21.13
N VAL A 112 -1.94 -1.96 20.25
CA VAL A 112 -3.22 -2.58 20.62
C VAL A 112 -2.98 -3.96 21.20
N PHE A 113 -2.10 -4.75 20.61
CA PHE A 113 -1.75 -6.09 21.09
C PHE A 113 -1.05 -6.04 22.45
N ASP A 114 -0.18 -5.07 22.67
CA ASP A 114 0.48 -4.85 23.97
C ASP A 114 -0.53 -4.48 25.06
N ARG A 115 -1.51 -3.63 24.78
CA ARG A 115 -2.60 -3.29 25.70
C ARG A 115 -3.43 -4.52 26.04
N PHE A 116 -3.74 -5.33 25.04
CA PHE A 116 -4.49 -6.56 25.24
C PHE A 116 -3.75 -7.54 26.17
N ASN A 117 -2.47 -7.73 25.97
CA ASN A 117 -1.65 -8.58 26.83
C ASN A 117 -1.57 -8.05 28.26
N GLU A 118 -1.46 -6.74 28.45
CA GLU A 118 -1.43 -6.13 29.76
C GLU A 118 -2.77 -6.32 30.49
N ASP A 119 -3.88 -6.15 29.80
CA ASP A 119 -5.21 -6.38 30.37
C ASP A 119 -5.39 -7.84 30.80
N ILE A 120 -4.93 -8.79 29.99
CA ILE A 120 -4.93 -10.22 30.31
C ILE A 120 -4.07 -10.49 31.54
N ARG A 121 -2.89 -9.87 31.64
CA ARG A 121 -1.97 -10.05 32.76
C ARG A 121 -2.61 -9.61 34.07
N GLN A 122 -3.36 -8.52 34.07
CA GLN A 122 -4.09 -8.03 35.25
C GLN A 122 -5.23 -8.96 35.67
N ARG A 123 -5.79 -9.74 34.75
CA ARG A 123 -6.86 -10.69 35.01
C ARG A 123 -6.40 -12.08 35.40
N VAL A 124 -5.08 -12.34 35.36
CA VAL A 124 -4.53 -13.64 35.76
C VAL A 124 -4.84 -13.94 37.22
N GLY A 125 -5.37 -15.12 37.47
CA GLY A 125 -5.80 -15.54 38.81
C GLY A 125 -7.27 -15.26 39.10
N HIS A 126 -7.94 -14.41 38.34
CA HIS A 126 -9.37 -14.10 38.52
C HIS A 126 -10.23 -14.72 37.43
N THR A 127 -9.88 -14.50 36.15
CA THR A 127 -10.68 -14.97 35.02
C THR A 127 -9.88 -15.74 33.98
N ILE A 128 -8.55 -15.60 33.97
CA ILE A 128 -7.65 -16.19 32.98
C ILE A 128 -6.50 -16.90 33.69
N SER A 129 -6.17 -18.12 33.23
CA SER A 129 -5.04 -18.89 33.80
C SER A 129 -3.68 -18.35 33.31
N LYS A 130 -2.62 -18.67 34.08
CA LYS A 130 -1.24 -18.36 33.69
C LYS A 130 -0.86 -18.99 32.35
N ASP A 131 -1.37 -20.17 32.07
CA ASP A 131 -1.11 -20.88 30.81
C ASP A 131 -1.67 -20.11 29.60
N SER A 132 -2.85 -19.53 29.74
CA SER A 132 -3.44 -18.68 28.72
C SER A 132 -2.58 -17.43 28.44
N LEU A 133 -2.09 -16.78 29.49
CA LEU A 133 -1.18 -15.64 29.37
C LEU A 133 0.10 -16.03 28.62
N GLN A 134 0.67 -17.17 28.95
CA GLN A 134 1.89 -17.67 28.31
C GLN A 134 1.67 -17.92 26.81
N LYS A 135 0.53 -18.50 26.42
CA LYS A 135 0.16 -18.72 25.01
C LYS A 135 0.08 -17.38 24.24
N TYR A 136 -0.51 -16.36 24.83
CA TYR A 136 -0.59 -15.03 24.19
C TYR A 136 0.80 -14.42 24.02
N ASN A 137 1.69 -14.56 24.99
CA ASN A 137 3.05 -14.05 24.89
C ASN A 137 3.86 -14.76 23.81
N VAL A 138 3.70 -16.07 23.66
CA VAL A 138 4.34 -16.86 22.60
C VAL A 138 3.84 -16.39 21.22
N PHE A 139 2.55 -16.19 21.09
CA PHE A 139 1.95 -15.66 19.85
C PHE A 139 2.50 -14.29 19.49
N LYS A 140 2.62 -13.39 20.46
CA LYS A 140 3.18 -12.05 20.27
C LYS A 140 4.63 -12.12 19.78
N LYS A 141 5.46 -12.99 20.34
CA LYS A 141 6.84 -13.18 19.89
C LYS A 141 6.91 -13.71 18.47
N ALA A 142 6.08 -14.69 18.13
CA ALA A 142 6.00 -15.26 16.79
C ALA A 142 5.60 -14.18 15.77
N PHE A 143 4.63 -13.34 16.10
CA PHE A 143 4.17 -12.26 15.26
C PHE A 143 5.25 -11.23 14.98
N ARG A 144 6.05 -10.86 15.99
CA ARG A 144 7.16 -9.91 15.83
C ARG A 144 8.28 -10.42 14.93
N ARG A 145 8.43 -11.74 14.79
CA ARG A 145 9.46 -12.37 13.95
C ARG A 145 9.06 -12.47 12.48
N VAL A 146 7.80 -12.25 12.15
CA VAL A 146 7.34 -12.29 10.77
C VAL A 146 7.91 -11.07 10.04
N PRO A 147 8.75 -11.28 8.99
CA PRO A 147 9.28 -10.15 8.24
C PRO A 147 8.16 -9.44 7.49
N TYR A 148 8.22 -8.13 7.50
CA TYR A 148 7.29 -7.29 6.74
C TYR A 148 7.59 -7.39 5.27
N PRO A 149 6.60 -7.65 4.41
CA PRO A 149 6.81 -7.66 2.96
C PRO A 149 7.15 -6.27 2.42
#